data_6b2ddad2307cb4ba4efcf612bfb1407a
#
_entry.id   6b2ddad2307cb4ba4efcf612bfb1407a
#
_cell.length_a   1.000
_cell.length_b   1.000
_cell.length_c   1.000
_cell.angle_alpha   90.00
_cell.angle_beta   90.00
_cell.angle_gamma   90.00
#
_symmetry.space_group_name_H-M   'P 1'
#
loop_
_entity.id
_entity.type
_entity.pdbx_description
1 polymer ?
#
loop_
_entity_poly.entity_id
_entity_poly.type
_entity_poly.pdbx_seq_one_letter_code
_entity_poly.pdbx_strand_id
1 'polypeptide(L)'
;MTDRSIHIYDTTLRDGTQGEGVSLSLQDKLNIAGRLAEIGIDMIEGGYPLSNEKDTLFFQRVKNLSLGSSLIAAFGMTRRRGMSAEDDPGMKALVAAETPVITVVGKSWDFHATNVLGVSLQENLDMISESVAFLARYSQIVYDAEHFFDGYKANREYALQAIASAASAGAKWIVFCDTNGGTLPEEVAAIVRDAKESLGALPVKLGIHCHNDGDLATANSLAAIDAGCDQVQGTINGIGERCGNADLVAVMANLQFKKKDYRVLGGHSLTHLTELSRYVYETANLQLRSGQPFVGKSAFAHKGGMHVHAVNKFAHTYEHMDPAKVGNERRILVSELSGRSNIAALTQEQGLPSDRETLDSILAEVVSKENRGFQFEAAEGSFDLLVKRCTGQYQPHFQTIKYQVLAGDIEAQEAHAYAEAILKVQVKDKVMVEAAEGHGPVNAMDDALRKALLPFYPQLNSMRLIDFKVRVVNGEAGTAARIRVNIESADEHSTWRTIGVSENIIEASWQALVDAVEFKLHKTTTDR
;
A
#
# COMPACT_ATOMS: atom_id res chain seq x y z
N MET A 1 6.81 -33.91 10.23
CA MET A 1 6.91 -33.06 9.03
C MET A 1 8.00 -32.05 9.32
N THR A 2 9.01 -31.97 8.50
CA THR A 2 10.11 -31.00 8.68
C THR A 2 9.57 -29.63 8.26
N ASP A 3 9.49 -28.72 9.24
CA ASP A 3 9.06 -27.33 9.08
C ASP A 3 10.08 -26.62 8.16
N ARG A 4 9.76 -26.50 6.86
CA ARG A 4 10.68 -25.94 5.87
C ARG A 4 10.71 -24.41 6.00
N SER A 5 11.88 -23.85 6.23
CA SER A 5 12.07 -22.40 6.35
C SER A 5 12.12 -21.74 4.98
N ILE A 6 11.26 -20.75 4.76
CA ILE A 6 11.23 -19.92 3.56
C ILE A 6 11.77 -18.55 3.92
N HIS A 7 12.79 -18.11 3.20
CA HIS A 7 13.44 -16.83 3.40
C HIS A 7 12.75 -15.73 2.57
N ILE A 8 12.45 -14.61 3.21
CA ILE A 8 11.88 -13.44 2.54
C ILE A 8 13.00 -12.44 2.27
N TYR A 9 13.15 -12.10 0.99
CA TYR A 9 14.14 -11.15 0.48
C TYR A 9 13.41 -9.92 -0.05
N ASP A 10 13.57 -8.78 0.61
CA ASP A 10 12.91 -7.54 0.24
C ASP A 10 13.78 -6.70 -0.69
N THR A 11 13.22 -6.30 -1.84
CA THR A 11 13.86 -5.42 -2.83
C THR A 11 13.19 -4.04 -2.92
N THR A 12 12.39 -3.65 -1.94
CA THR A 12 11.65 -2.37 -1.93
C THR A 12 12.58 -1.17 -2.10
N LEU A 13 13.77 -1.21 -1.48
CA LEU A 13 14.71 -0.08 -1.49
C LEU A 13 15.56 -0.01 -2.77
N ARG A 14 15.55 -1.04 -3.63
CA ARG A 14 16.25 -1.04 -4.91
C ARG A 14 15.28 -1.16 -6.07
N ASP A 15 14.68 -2.33 -6.29
CA ASP A 15 13.76 -2.61 -7.39
C ASP A 15 12.46 -1.81 -7.25
N GLY A 16 11.95 -1.70 -6.02
CA GLY A 16 10.79 -0.87 -5.71
C GLY A 16 10.97 0.58 -6.12
N THR A 17 12.19 1.12 -6.02
CA THR A 17 12.50 2.51 -6.42
C THR A 17 12.57 2.72 -7.94
N GLN A 18 12.51 1.65 -8.74
CA GLN A 18 12.38 1.73 -10.20
C GLN A 18 10.93 1.94 -10.66
N GLY A 19 9.96 1.88 -9.73
CA GLY A 19 8.57 2.21 -9.99
C GLY A 19 8.36 3.67 -10.40
N GLU A 20 7.45 3.91 -11.35
CA GLU A 20 7.11 5.26 -11.80
C GLU A 20 6.63 6.11 -10.62
N GLY A 21 7.22 7.30 -10.44
CA GLY A 21 6.87 8.24 -9.37
C GLY A 21 7.44 7.90 -8.00
N VAL A 22 8.19 6.81 -7.84
CA VAL A 22 8.80 6.41 -6.56
C VAL A 22 10.18 7.06 -6.41
N SER A 23 10.34 7.88 -5.36
CA SER A 23 11.63 8.46 -5.01
C SER A 23 11.80 8.46 -3.49
N LEU A 24 12.75 7.68 -2.99
CA LEU A 24 13.08 7.61 -1.57
C LEU A 24 14.33 8.42 -1.26
N SER A 25 14.29 9.23 -0.21
CA SER A 25 15.50 9.86 0.34
C SER A 25 16.37 8.80 1.06
N LEU A 26 17.60 9.18 1.41
CA LEU A 26 18.46 8.32 2.22
C LEU A 26 17.81 7.97 3.57
N GLN A 27 17.17 8.95 4.21
CA GLN A 27 16.51 8.73 5.50
C GLN A 27 15.31 7.80 5.37
N ASP A 28 14.53 7.91 4.29
CA ASP A 28 13.41 7.01 3.99
C ASP A 28 13.88 5.58 3.84
N LYS A 29 14.98 5.35 3.08
CA LYS A 29 15.58 4.01 2.92
C LYS A 29 15.99 3.42 4.27
N LEU A 30 16.64 4.20 5.13
CA LEU A 30 17.06 3.76 6.46
C LEU A 30 15.85 3.43 7.36
N ASN A 31 14.81 4.26 7.35
CA ASN A 31 13.60 4.07 8.13
C ASN A 31 12.84 2.81 7.67
N ILE A 32 12.68 2.62 6.36
CA ILE A 32 12.03 1.43 5.79
C ILE A 32 12.85 0.17 6.16
N ALA A 33 14.19 0.21 6.04
CA ALA A 33 15.04 -0.93 6.42
C ALA A 33 14.83 -1.34 7.89
N GLY A 34 14.73 -0.36 8.80
CA GLY A 34 14.43 -0.62 10.21
C GLY A 34 13.08 -1.32 10.40
N ARG A 35 12.01 -0.83 9.76
CA ARG A 35 10.68 -1.43 9.85
C ARG A 35 10.58 -2.82 9.21
N LEU A 36 11.31 -3.07 8.12
CA LEU A 36 11.43 -4.39 7.52
C LEU A 36 12.10 -5.38 8.47
N ALA A 37 13.14 -4.94 9.16
CA ALA A 37 13.83 -5.77 10.16
C ALA A 37 12.94 -6.07 11.38
N GLU A 38 12.12 -5.13 11.84
CA GLU A 38 11.16 -5.30 12.96
C GLU A 38 10.15 -6.42 12.70
N ILE A 39 9.68 -6.60 11.46
CA ILE A 39 8.79 -7.72 11.10
C ILE A 39 9.52 -9.02 10.77
N GLY A 40 10.86 -9.02 10.80
CA GLY A 40 11.69 -10.21 10.63
C GLY A 40 12.01 -10.57 9.18
N ILE A 41 12.05 -9.62 8.25
CA ILE A 41 12.55 -9.86 6.89
C ILE A 41 13.98 -10.41 6.95
N ASP A 42 14.24 -11.52 6.25
CA ASP A 42 15.54 -12.19 6.33
C ASP A 42 16.65 -11.40 5.64
N MET A 43 16.37 -10.85 4.44
CA MET A 43 17.34 -10.09 3.65
C MET A 43 16.69 -8.82 3.08
N ILE A 44 17.43 -7.71 3.14
CA ILE A 44 16.97 -6.37 2.68
C ILE A 44 17.98 -5.84 1.69
N GLU A 45 17.56 -5.65 0.45
CA GLU A 45 18.40 -5.15 -0.64
C GLU A 45 18.44 -3.62 -0.62
N GLY A 46 19.58 -3.06 -0.23
CA GLY A 46 19.72 -1.63 0.01
C GLY A 46 19.88 -0.76 -1.23
N GLY A 47 20.32 -1.31 -2.35
CA GLY A 47 20.61 -0.57 -3.58
C GLY A 47 21.85 -1.05 -4.31
N TYR A 48 22.31 -0.26 -5.29
CA TYR A 48 23.53 -0.51 -6.07
C TYR A 48 24.62 0.50 -5.71
N PRO A 49 25.69 0.08 -4.99
CA PRO A 49 26.70 1.01 -4.46
C PRO A 49 27.39 1.91 -5.51
N LEU A 50 27.47 1.45 -6.77
CA LEU A 50 28.08 2.20 -7.87
C LEU A 50 27.11 3.19 -8.55
N SER A 51 25.80 3.07 -8.35
CA SER A 51 24.81 3.78 -9.15
C SER A 51 24.72 5.28 -8.83
N ASN A 52 24.78 5.62 -7.54
CA ASN A 52 24.63 7.00 -7.05
C ASN A 52 25.18 7.16 -5.62
N GLU A 53 25.41 8.42 -5.22
CA GLU A 53 25.92 8.77 -3.90
C GLU A 53 24.99 8.34 -2.75
N LYS A 54 23.68 8.45 -2.94
CA LYS A 54 22.68 8.06 -1.94
C LYS A 54 22.80 6.58 -1.57
N ASP A 55 22.96 5.71 -2.56
CA ASP A 55 23.10 4.27 -2.31
C ASP A 55 24.46 3.97 -1.64
N THR A 56 25.53 4.64 -2.04
CA THR A 56 26.83 4.53 -1.34
C THR A 56 26.71 4.93 0.14
N LEU A 57 26.04 6.06 0.42
CA LEU A 57 25.82 6.54 1.79
C LEU A 57 24.88 5.62 2.59
N PHE A 58 23.91 4.97 1.94
CA PHE A 58 23.04 4.00 2.61
C PHE A 58 23.87 2.87 3.23
N PHE A 59 24.77 2.25 2.48
CA PHE A 59 25.61 1.14 3.00
C PHE A 59 26.55 1.57 4.13
N GLN A 60 26.96 2.84 4.14
CA GLN A 60 27.74 3.37 5.26
C GLN A 60 26.91 3.53 6.54
N ARG A 61 25.69 4.06 6.42
CA ARG A 61 24.84 4.41 7.57
C ARG A 61 24.02 3.25 8.12
N VAL A 62 23.58 2.32 7.28
CA VAL A 62 22.76 1.17 7.69
C VAL A 62 23.48 0.27 8.70
N LYS A 63 24.81 0.26 8.71
CA LYS A 63 25.65 -0.44 9.68
C LYS A 63 25.42 0.00 11.14
N ASN A 64 24.89 1.22 11.33
CA ASN A 64 24.57 1.76 12.66
C ASN A 64 23.15 1.45 13.12
N LEU A 65 22.33 0.78 12.29
CA LEU A 65 20.98 0.37 12.66
C LEU A 65 21.00 -1.00 13.35
N SER A 66 20.12 -1.16 14.32
CA SER A 66 19.85 -2.48 14.91
C SER A 66 18.83 -3.20 14.02
N LEU A 67 19.27 -4.15 13.23
CA LEU A 67 18.43 -4.88 12.26
C LEU A 67 18.08 -6.30 12.72
N GLY A 68 18.33 -6.63 14.01
CA GLY A 68 18.05 -7.98 14.53
C GLY A 68 18.79 -9.06 13.75
N SER A 69 18.05 -10.02 13.17
CA SER A 69 18.58 -11.09 12.34
C SER A 69 18.58 -10.78 10.84
N SER A 70 18.07 -9.63 10.42
CA SER A 70 18.00 -9.23 9.02
C SER A 70 19.38 -8.90 8.45
N LEU A 71 19.65 -9.38 7.24
CA LEU A 71 20.91 -9.17 6.54
C LEU A 71 20.73 -8.12 5.44
N ILE A 72 21.66 -7.16 5.36
CA ILE A 72 21.68 -6.21 4.25
C ILE A 72 22.39 -6.83 3.05
N ALA A 73 21.79 -6.67 1.87
CA ALA A 73 22.33 -7.08 0.60
C ALA A 73 22.68 -5.88 -0.27
N ALA A 74 23.86 -5.90 -0.89
CA ALA A 74 24.25 -4.97 -1.95
C ALA A 74 23.99 -5.62 -3.31
N PHE A 75 23.36 -4.88 -4.23
CA PHE A 75 23.04 -5.36 -5.58
C PHE A 75 24.07 -4.87 -6.60
N GLY A 76 24.39 -5.69 -7.59
CA GLY A 76 25.20 -5.32 -8.73
C GLY A 76 25.11 -6.30 -9.88
N MET A 77 25.86 -6.03 -10.94
CA MET A 77 25.93 -6.86 -12.14
C MET A 77 27.20 -7.70 -12.14
N THR A 78 27.25 -8.72 -13.01
CA THR A 78 28.50 -9.41 -13.34
C THR A 78 29.55 -8.44 -13.86
N ARG A 79 30.84 -8.80 -13.82
CA ARG A 79 31.94 -8.00 -14.40
C ARG A 79 31.65 -7.57 -15.83
N ARG A 80 32.24 -6.48 -16.25
CA ARG A 80 32.14 -6.01 -17.63
C ARG A 80 32.94 -6.91 -18.58
N ARG A 81 32.48 -6.97 -19.83
CA ARG A 81 33.21 -7.68 -20.90
C ARG A 81 34.64 -7.15 -21.04
N GLY A 82 35.60 -8.05 -21.27
CA GLY A 82 37.00 -7.69 -21.50
C GLY A 82 37.73 -7.14 -20.29
N MET A 83 37.17 -7.25 -19.07
CA MET A 83 37.80 -6.81 -17.82
C MET A 83 37.82 -7.98 -16.83
N SER A 84 38.83 -8.05 -15.98
CA SER A 84 38.85 -9.04 -14.89
C SER A 84 37.86 -8.62 -13.78
N ALA A 85 37.37 -9.57 -12.99
CA ALA A 85 36.52 -9.25 -11.84
C ALA A 85 37.27 -8.40 -10.79
N GLU A 86 38.57 -8.55 -10.66
CA GLU A 86 39.41 -7.80 -9.73
C GLU A 86 39.57 -6.32 -10.14
N ASP A 87 39.54 -6.01 -11.44
CA ASP A 87 39.72 -4.66 -11.95
C ASP A 87 38.38 -3.93 -12.14
N ASP A 88 37.26 -4.65 -12.20
CA ASP A 88 35.94 -4.08 -12.47
C ASP A 88 35.49 -3.13 -11.35
N PRO A 89 35.13 -1.87 -11.68
CA PRO A 89 34.66 -0.89 -10.68
C PRO A 89 33.38 -1.32 -9.95
N GLY A 90 32.48 -2.07 -10.61
CA GLY A 90 31.27 -2.60 -10.00
C GLY A 90 31.58 -3.63 -8.92
N MET A 91 32.49 -4.56 -9.23
CA MET A 91 32.96 -5.56 -8.28
C MET A 91 33.63 -4.90 -7.07
N LYS A 92 34.50 -3.90 -7.32
CA LYS A 92 35.15 -3.13 -6.24
C LYS A 92 34.15 -2.39 -5.36
N ALA A 93 33.12 -1.80 -5.95
CA ALA A 93 32.07 -1.10 -5.20
C ALA A 93 31.23 -2.05 -4.34
N LEU A 94 30.93 -3.25 -4.84
CA LEU A 94 30.24 -4.29 -4.08
C LEU A 94 31.05 -4.75 -2.87
N VAL A 95 32.35 -4.99 -3.03
CA VAL A 95 33.25 -5.33 -1.92
C VAL A 95 33.35 -4.19 -0.91
N ALA A 96 33.45 -2.93 -1.38
CA ALA A 96 33.54 -1.75 -0.52
C ALA A 96 32.26 -1.45 0.27
N ALA A 97 31.11 -1.97 -0.14
CA ALA A 97 29.86 -1.87 0.62
C ALA A 97 29.92 -2.67 1.95
N GLU A 98 30.78 -3.67 2.04
CA GLU A 98 30.99 -4.52 3.23
C GLU A 98 29.70 -5.11 3.79
N THR A 99 28.82 -5.60 2.89
CA THR A 99 27.55 -6.21 3.26
C THR A 99 27.71 -7.73 3.46
N PRO A 100 26.94 -8.35 4.38
CA PRO A 100 26.97 -9.79 4.58
C PRO A 100 26.48 -10.59 3.37
N VAL A 101 25.65 -9.96 2.52
CA VAL A 101 25.10 -10.53 1.29
C VAL A 101 25.42 -9.62 0.10
N ILE A 102 25.80 -10.21 -1.01
CA ILE A 102 25.91 -9.53 -2.30
C ILE A 102 25.03 -10.27 -3.30
N THR A 103 24.13 -9.55 -3.95
CA THR A 103 23.32 -10.05 -5.07
C THR A 103 23.93 -9.61 -6.37
N VAL A 104 24.20 -10.59 -7.24
CA VAL A 104 24.78 -10.37 -8.57
C VAL A 104 23.78 -10.82 -9.62
N VAL A 105 23.34 -9.89 -10.46
CA VAL A 105 22.50 -10.20 -11.62
C VAL A 105 23.35 -10.56 -12.82
N GLY A 106 23.03 -11.67 -13.49
CA GLY A 106 23.69 -12.11 -14.73
C GLY A 106 22.70 -12.63 -15.76
N LYS A 107 23.08 -12.57 -17.02
CA LYS A 107 22.21 -12.94 -18.14
C LYS A 107 22.13 -14.46 -18.28
N SER A 108 20.93 -15.02 -18.22
CA SER A 108 20.65 -16.45 -18.42
C SER A 108 19.89 -16.75 -19.71
N TRP A 109 19.63 -15.75 -20.52
CA TRP A 109 19.06 -15.86 -21.85
C TRP A 109 20.12 -15.62 -22.93
N ASP A 110 20.33 -16.58 -23.82
CA ASP A 110 21.32 -16.52 -24.91
C ASP A 110 21.14 -15.29 -25.81
N PHE A 111 19.89 -14.92 -26.09
CA PHE A 111 19.56 -13.69 -26.82
C PHE A 111 20.11 -12.44 -26.13
N HIS A 112 20.00 -12.35 -24.80
CA HIS A 112 20.55 -11.21 -24.04
C HIS A 112 22.08 -11.21 -24.01
N ALA A 113 22.73 -12.38 -23.90
CA ALA A 113 24.19 -12.47 -23.95
C ALA A 113 24.73 -11.97 -25.28
N THR A 114 24.14 -12.43 -26.40
CA THR A 114 24.64 -12.12 -27.74
C THR A 114 24.21 -10.75 -28.26
N ASN A 115 22.96 -10.35 -28.03
CA ASN A 115 22.38 -9.14 -28.66
C ASN A 115 22.36 -7.91 -27.76
N VAL A 116 22.32 -8.09 -26.41
CA VAL A 116 22.30 -6.98 -25.46
C VAL A 116 23.69 -6.72 -24.90
N LEU A 117 24.39 -7.76 -24.37
CA LEU A 117 25.78 -7.60 -23.91
C LEU A 117 26.78 -7.58 -25.05
N GLY A 118 26.47 -8.20 -26.20
CA GLY A 118 27.36 -8.30 -27.36
C GLY A 118 28.58 -9.16 -27.08
N VAL A 119 28.41 -10.27 -26.34
CA VAL A 119 29.47 -11.22 -25.99
C VAL A 119 29.11 -12.63 -26.49
N SER A 120 30.09 -13.51 -26.60
CA SER A 120 29.82 -14.93 -26.85
C SER A 120 29.14 -15.58 -25.64
N LEU A 121 28.46 -16.71 -25.87
CA LEU A 121 27.82 -17.47 -24.80
C LEU A 121 28.83 -17.89 -23.75
N GLN A 122 30.02 -18.34 -24.18
CA GLN A 122 31.10 -18.74 -23.27
C GLN A 122 31.62 -17.55 -22.45
N GLU A 123 31.85 -16.39 -23.07
CA GLU A 123 32.27 -15.19 -22.32
C GLU A 123 31.24 -14.79 -21.25
N ASN A 124 29.95 -14.91 -21.53
CA ASN A 124 28.94 -14.64 -20.50
C ASN A 124 28.99 -15.65 -19.33
N LEU A 125 29.22 -16.93 -19.61
CA LEU A 125 29.41 -17.95 -18.56
C LEU A 125 30.67 -17.66 -17.74
N ASP A 126 31.75 -17.21 -18.38
CA ASP A 126 33.01 -16.81 -17.71
C ASP A 126 32.77 -15.55 -16.87
N MET A 127 32.03 -14.55 -17.37
CA MET A 127 31.65 -13.36 -16.61
C MET A 127 30.87 -13.73 -15.34
N ILE A 128 29.93 -14.68 -15.44
CA ILE A 128 29.14 -15.17 -14.29
C ILE A 128 30.07 -15.84 -13.27
N SER A 129 30.83 -16.85 -13.71
CA SER A 129 31.65 -17.65 -12.80
C SER A 129 32.76 -16.85 -12.13
N GLU A 130 33.47 -16.00 -12.87
CA GLU A 130 34.53 -15.15 -12.32
C GLU A 130 34.00 -14.11 -11.33
N SER A 131 32.86 -13.48 -11.62
CA SER A 131 32.23 -12.51 -10.71
C SER A 131 31.80 -13.17 -9.41
N VAL A 132 31.12 -14.31 -9.48
CA VAL A 132 30.68 -15.04 -8.30
C VAL A 132 31.89 -15.53 -7.49
N ALA A 133 32.90 -16.14 -8.14
CA ALA A 133 34.09 -16.63 -7.46
C ALA A 133 34.89 -15.49 -6.79
N PHE A 134 34.95 -14.31 -7.41
CA PHE A 134 35.61 -13.15 -6.84
C PHE A 134 34.90 -12.67 -5.58
N LEU A 135 33.58 -12.43 -5.67
CA LEU A 135 32.79 -11.87 -4.58
C LEU A 135 32.53 -12.85 -3.43
N ALA A 136 32.50 -14.16 -3.71
CA ALA A 136 32.34 -15.21 -2.70
C ALA A 136 33.48 -15.25 -1.66
N ARG A 137 34.62 -14.59 -1.95
CA ARG A 137 35.71 -14.40 -0.98
C ARG A 137 35.38 -13.42 0.13
N TYR A 138 34.34 -12.57 -0.06
CA TYR A 138 34.01 -11.45 0.82
C TYR A 138 32.63 -11.58 1.48
N SER A 139 31.65 -12.15 0.77
CA SER A 139 30.25 -12.16 1.20
C SER A 139 29.52 -13.43 0.74
N GLN A 140 28.34 -13.68 1.30
CA GLN A 140 27.42 -14.68 0.78
C GLN A 140 26.82 -14.19 -0.54
N ILE A 141 26.90 -14.98 -1.61
CA ILE A 141 26.42 -14.57 -2.94
C ILE A 141 25.04 -15.12 -3.22
N VAL A 142 24.16 -14.21 -3.64
CA VAL A 142 22.88 -14.48 -4.31
C VAL A 142 23.09 -14.20 -5.79
N TYR A 143 22.82 -15.17 -6.65
CA TYR A 143 22.90 -15.00 -8.10
C TYR A 143 21.48 -14.92 -8.67
N ASP A 144 21.12 -13.76 -9.19
CA ASP A 144 19.85 -13.52 -9.88
C ASP A 144 20.02 -13.85 -11.37
N ALA A 145 19.41 -14.95 -11.80
CA ALA A 145 19.41 -15.39 -13.18
C ALA A 145 18.37 -14.62 -13.99
N GLU A 146 18.76 -13.44 -14.47
CA GLU A 146 17.87 -12.52 -15.18
C GLU A 146 17.30 -13.13 -16.46
N HIS A 147 15.99 -12.98 -16.69
CA HIS A 147 15.23 -13.59 -17.78
C HIS A 147 15.35 -15.14 -17.84
N PHE A 148 15.47 -15.79 -16.68
CA PHE A 148 15.66 -17.24 -16.65
C PHE A 148 14.56 -18.01 -17.37
N PHE A 149 13.30 -17.66 -17.14
CA PHE A 149 12.17 -18.36 -17.76
C PHE A 149 12.09 -18.14 -19.27
N ASP A 150 12.35 -16.92 -19.75
CA ASP A 150 12.44 -16.64 -21.19
C ASP A 150 13.61 -17.41 -21.84
N GLY A 151 14.78 -17.35 -21.19
CA GLY A 151 15.98 -18.04 -21.63
C GLY A 151 15.79 -19.56 -21.66
N TYR A 152 15.16 -20.11 -20.61
CA TYR A 152 14.86 -21.53 -20.54
C TYR A 152 13.92 -22.00 -21.66
N LYS A 153 12.85 -21.23 -21.93
CA LYS A 153 11.91 -21.54 -23.03
C LYS A 153 12.57 -21.44 -24.39
N ALA A 154 13.51 -20.51 -24.57
CA ALA A 154 14.21 -20.30 -25.85
C ALA A 154 15.39 -21.29 -26.03
N ASN A 155 16.20 -21.50 -25.00
CA ASN A 155 17.39 -22.34 -25.01
C ASN A 155 17.62 -22.92 -23.61
N ARG A 156 16.93 -24.02 -23.32
CA ARG A 156 17.01 -24.72 -22.01
C ARG A 156 18.43 -25.01 -21.59
N GLU A 157 19.24 -25.55 -22.51
CA GLU A 157 20.59 -25.98 -22.19
C GLU A 157 21.47 -24.82 -21.71
N TYR A 158 21.44 -23.72 -22.43
CA TYR A 158 22.19 -22.51 -22.05
C TYR A 158 21.74 -21.90 -20.74
N ALA A 159 20.42 -21.79 -20.53
CA ALA A 159 19.88 -21.25 -19.26
C ALA A 159 20.32 -22.10 -18.05
N LEU A 160 20.33 -23.44 -18.21
CA LEU A 160 20.83 -24.34 -17.17
C LEU A 160 22.36 -24.25 -16.98
N GLN A 161 23.13 -24.05 -18.04
CA GLN A 161 24.57 -23.79 -17.93
C GLN A 161 24.89 -22.51 -17.18
N ALA A 162 24.11 -21.43 -17.40
CA ALA A 162 24.30 -20.16 -16.71
C ALA A 162 24.13 -20.28 -15.18
N ILE A 163 23.08 -20.96 -14.73
CA ILE A 163 22.87 -21.19 -13.29
C ILE A 163 23.89 -22.16 -12.69
N ALA A 164 24.30 -23.18 -13.43
CA ALA A 164 25.32 -24.12 -12.99
C ALA A 164 26.70 -23.46 -12.86
N SER A 165 27.04 -22.50 -13.75
CA SER A 165 28.27 -21.70 -13.65
C SER A 165 28.33 -20.90 -12.37
N ALA A 166 27.22 -20.20 -12.00
CA ALA A 166 27.12 -19.45 -10.75
C ALA A 166 27.21 -20.38 -9.52
N ALA A 167 26.47 -21.49 -9.54
CA ALA A 167 26.45 -22.46 -8.45
C ALA A 167 27.83 -23.08 -8.19
N SER A 168 28.51 -23.48 -9.26
CA SER A 168 29.88 -24.08 -9.19
C SER A 168 30.92 -23.05 -8.74
N ALA A 169 30.71 -21.76 -9.02
CA ALA A 169 31.60 -20.70 -8.62
C ALA A 169 31.41 -20.26 -7.15
N GLY A 170 30.43 -20.80 -6.43
CA GLY A 170 30.24 -20.60 -5.00
C GLY A 170 29.04 -19.73 -4.59
N ALA A 171 28.10 -19.47 -5.51
CA ALA A 171 26.82 -18.86 -5.12
C ALA A 171 26.12 -19.72 -4.07
N LYS A 172 25.55 -19.09 -3.05
CA LYS A 172 24.73 -19.75 -2.01
C LYS A 172 23.28 -19.86 -2.42
N TRP A 173 22.81 -18.92 -3.22
CA TRP A 173 21.45 -18.86 -3.74
C TRP A 173 21.48 -18.70 -5.26
N ILE A 174 20.64 -19.47 -5.93
CA ILE A 174 20.31 -19.28 -7.34
C ILE A 174 18.85 -18.83 -7.40
N VAL A 175 18.60 -17.62 -7.90
CA VAL A 175 17.27 -17.04 -7.98
C VAL A 175 16.82 -17.01 -9.43
N PHE A 176 15.69 -17.64 -9.70
CA PHE A 176 15.09 -17.67 -11.02
C PHE A 176 14.25 -16.41 -11.23
N CYS A 177 14.59 -15.56 -12.22
CA CYS A 177 13.89 -14.32 -12.46
C CYS A 177 12.89 -14.46 -13.61
N ASP A 178 11.60 -14.25 -13.33
CA ASP A 178 10.55 -14.00 -14.33
C ASP A 178 10.51 -12.50 -14.62
N THR A 179 11.57 -12.02 -15.32
CA THR A 179 11.84 -10.59 -15.51
C THR A 179 10.78 -9.91 -16.37
N ASN A 180 10.17 -10.62 -17.33
CA ASN A 180 9.06 -10.14 -18.15
C ASN A 180 7.68 -10.33 -17.49
N GLY A 181 7.59 -11.09 -16.38
CA GLY A 181 6.33 -11.37 -15.70
C GLY A 181 5.31 -12.12 -16.54
N GLY A 182 5.77 -12.90 -17.52
CA GLY A 182 4.91 -13.55 -18.53
C GLY A 182 4.78 -15.06 -18.39
N THR A 183 5.29 -15.66 -17.31
CA THR A 183 5.27 -17.11 -17.11
C THR A 183 4.04 -17.53 -16.29
N LEU A 184 3.41 -18.64 -16.66
CA LEU A 184 2.26 -19.17 -15.93
C LEU A 184 2.72 -20.00 -14.72
N PRO A 185 1.90 -20.11 -13.63
CA PRO A 185 2.32 -20.80 -12.41
C PRO A 185 2.72 -22.27 -12.61
N GLU A 186 2.04 -23.01 -13.49
CA GLU A 186 2.36 -24.39 -13.82
C GLU A 186 3.69 -24.51 -14.59
N GLU A 187 4.00 -23.53 -15.46
CA GLU A 187 5.30 -23.47 -16.15
C GLU A 187 6.43 -23.17 -15.15
N VAL A 188 6.20 -22.18 -14.26
CA VAL A 188 7.16 -21.87 -13.18
C VAL A 188 7.48 -23.12 -12.38
N ALA A 189 6.44 -23.83 -11.93
CA ALA A 189 6.63 -25.04 -11.13
C ALA A 189 7.38 -26.15 -11.89
N ALA A 190 7.11 -26.34 -13.18
CA ALA A 190 7.77 -27.34 -14.01
C ALA A 190 9.25 -26.98 -14.24
N ILE A 191 9.53 -25.74 -14.63
CA ILE A 191 10.88 -25.24 -14.92
C ILE A 191 11.76 -25.26 -13.65
N VAL A 192 11.20 -24.83 -12.50
CA VAL A 192 11.94 -24.87 -11.23
C VAL A 192 12.32 -26.29 -10.83
N ARG A 193 11.44 -27.28 -11.01
CA ARG A 193 11.78 -28.70 -10.71
C ARG A 193 12.89 -29.21 -11.60
N ASP A 194 12.82 -28.93 -12.89
CA ASP A 194 13.85 -29.35 -13.86
C ASP A 194 15.21 -28.67 -13.59
N ALA A 195 15.19 -27.35 -13.31
CA ALA A 195 16.41 -26.64 -12.93
C ALA A 195 17.03 -27.17 -11.63
N LYS A 196 16.19 -27.49 -10.63
CA LYS A 196 16.63 -28.14 -9.39
C LYS A 196 17.28 -29.48 -9.63
N GLU A 197 16.69 -30.32 -10.48
CA GLU A 197 17.24 -31.62 -10.86
C GLU A 197 18.57 -31.44 -11.58
N SER A 198 18.69 -30.51 -12.51
CA SER A 198 19.90 -30.17 -13.24
C SER A 198 21.07 -29.73 -12.34
N LEU A 199 20.77 -28.96 -11.27
CA LEU A 199 21.78 -28.54 -10.29
C LEU A 199 22.26 -29.69 -9.38
N GLY A 200 21.49 -30.75 -9.25
CA GLY A 200 21.87 -31.99 -8.59
C GLY A 200 22.35 -31.81 -7.15
N ALA A 201 23.59 -32.26 -6.87
CA ALA A 201 24.19 -32.22 -5.53
C ALA A 201 24.98 -30.93 -5.22
N LEU A 202 24.89 -29.89 -6.07
CA LEU A 202 25.54 -28.60 -5.79
C LEU A 202 24.94 -27.98 -4.52
N PRO A 203 25.77 -27.46 -3.61
CA PRO A 203 25.32 -26.97 -2.29
C PRO A 203 24.70 -25.58 -2.37
N VAL A 204 23.64 -25.43 -3.17
CA VAL A 204 22.92 -24.16 -3.38
C VAL A 204 21.48 -24.26 -2.92
N LYS A 205 20.94 -23.14 -2.46
CA LYS A 205 19.51 -22.95 -2.23
C LYS A 205 18.89 -22.22 -3.43
N LEU A 206 17.59 -22.40 -3.62
CA LEU A 206 16.87 -21.83 -4.75
C LEU A 206 15.95 -20.70 -4.31
N GLY A 207 15.84 -19.68 -5.13
CA GLY A 207 14.95 -18.54 -4.95
C GLY A 207 14.14 -18.23 -6.19
N ILE A 208 13.17 -17.36 -6.03
CA ILE A 208 12.30 -16.87 -7.10
C ILE A 208 12.14 -15.35 -7.02
N HIS A 209 12.20 -14.68 -8.16
CA HIS A 209 11.93 -13.26 -8.34
C HIS A 209 10.97 -13.09 -9.51
N CYS A 210 9.77 -12.55 -9.26
CA CYS A 210 8.76 -12.40 -10.30
C CYS A 210 8.30 -10.95 -10.43
N HIS A 211 8.26 -10.43 -11.68
CA HIS A 211 7.52 -9.24 -12.03
C HIS A 211 6.04 -9.55 -12.24
N ASN A 212 5.18 -8.53 -12.14
CA ASN A 212 3.72 -8.70 -12.04
C ASN A 212 2.95 -8.31 -13.31
N ASP A 213 3.60 -8.34 -14.47
CA ASP A 213 3.02 -7.89 -15.75
C ASP A 213 1.79 -8.71 -16.16
N GLY A 214 1.76 -9.99 -15.84
CA GLY A 214 0.60 -10.87 -16.02
C GLY A 214 -0.37 -10.92 -14.83
N ASP A 215 -0.14 -10.11 -13.77
CA ASP A 215 -0.85 -10.18 -12.47
C ASP A 215 -0.72 -11.54 -11.77
N LEU A 216 0.38 -12.27 -12.03
CA LEU A 216 0.62 -13.61 -11.51
C LEU A 216 1.83 -13.72 -10.57
N ALA A 217 2.54 -12.63 -10.28
CA ALA A 217 3.79 -12.68 -9.53
C ALA A 217 3.65 -13.36 -8.16
N THR A 218 2.59 -13.08 -7.41
CA THR A 218 2.30 -13.74 -6.13
C THR A 218 2.04 -15.24 -6.33
N ALA A 219 1.24 -15.63 -7.32
CA ALA A 219 0.93 -17.02 -7.62
C ALA A 219 2.18 -17.78 -8.08
N ASN A 220 2.99 -17.17 -8.96
CA ASN A 220 4.25 -17.71 -9.44
C ASN A 220 5.25 -17.94 -8.29
N SER A 221 5.37 -16.97 -7.38
CA SER A 221 6.22 -17.09 -6.19
C SER A 221 5.80 -18.28 -5.30
N LEU A 222 4.51 -18.45 -5.05
CA LEU A 222 4.00 -19.58 -4.26
C LEU A 222 4.18 -20.93 -4.99
N ALA A 223 4.00 -20.95 -6.32
CA ALA A 223 4.23 -22.16 -7.13
C ALA A 223 5.71 -22.58 -7.13
N ALA A 224 6.62 -21.61 -7.19
CA ALA A 224 8.07 -21.87 -7.10
C ALA A 224 8.47 -22.42 -5.73
N ILE A 225 7.90 -21.92 -4.63
CA ILE A 225 8.12 -22.45 -3.28
C ILE A 225 7.66 -23.91 -3.19
N ASP A 226 6.47 -24.22 -3.70
CA ASP A 226 5.95 -25.60 -3.74
C ASP A 226 6.82 -26.50 -4.64
N ALA A 227 7.45 -25.96 -5.68
CA ALA A 227 8.37 -26.67 -6.57
C ALA A 227 9.78 -26.87 -5.99
N GLY A 228 10.14 -26.15 -4.92
CA GLY A 228 11.41 -26.37 -4.23
C GLY A 228 12.27 -25.14 -4.00
N CYS A 229 11.82 -23.93 -4.28
CA CYS A 229 12.51 -22.70 -3.89
C CYS A 229 12.36 -22.44 -2.38
N ASP A 230 13.43 -21.97 -1.74
CA ASP A 230 13.50 -21.66 -0.30
C ASP A 230 13.56 -20.15 -0.03
N GLN A 231 13.54 -19.30 -1.09
CA GLN A 231 13.55 -17.85 -0.99
C GLN A 231 12.53 -17.24 -1.96
N VAL A 232 11.86 -16.17 -1.53
CA VAL A 232 11.07 -15.29 -2.40
C VAL A 232 11.64 -13.88 -2.32
N GLN A 233 11.95 -13.32 -3.49
CA GLN A 233 12.23 -11.88 -3.66
C GLN A 233 10.98 -11.15 -4.10
N GLY A 234 10.83 -9.89 -3.66
CA GLY A 234 9.74 -9.02 -4.03
C GLY A 234 9.80 -7.71 -3.27
N THR A 235 8.72 -6.95 -3.33
CA THR A 235 8.65 -5.65 -2.68
C THR A 235 7.42 -5.55 -1.78
N ILE A 236 7.46 -4.73 -0.76
CA ILE A 236 6.25 -4.36 -0.01
C ILE A 236 5.31 -3.64 -0.96
N ASN A 237 4.05 -4.07 -0.96
CA ASN A 237 2.98 -3.57 -1.85
C ASN A 237 3.17 -3.90 -3.35
N GLY A 238 4.13 -4.71 -3.70
CA GLY A 238 4.40 -5.06 -5.09
C GLY A 238 4.89 -3.88 -5.95
N ILE A 239 5.43 -2.82 -5.36
CA ILE A 239 5.95 -1.66 -6.10
C ILE A 239 7.16 -2.05 -6.94
N GLY A 240 7.35 -1.40 -8.10
CA GLY A 240 8.49 -1.64 -8.98
C GLY A 240 8.24 -1.20 -10.40
N GLU A 241 9.17 -1.56 -11.28
CA GLU A 241 9.11 -1.19 -12.69
C GLU A 241 7.89 -1.81 -13.39
N ARG A 242 7.30 -1.11 -14.35
CA ARG A 242 6.10 -1.49 -15.13
C ARG A 242 4.90 -1.78 -14.21
N CYS A 243 4.46 -3.06 -14.11
CA CYS A 243 3.36 -3.49 -13.24
C CYS A 243 3.80 -3.88 -11.82
N GLY A 244 5.10 -3.72 -11.51
CA GLY A 244 5.70 -4.01 -10.22
C GLY A 244 6.22 -5.43 -10.06
N ASN A 245 6.48 -5.79 -8.82
CA ASN A 245 7.05 -7.06 -8.36
C ASN A 245 6.02 -7.95 -7.67
N ALA A 246 6.42 -9.15 -7.26
CA ALA A 246 5.65 -9.94 -6.32
C ALA A 246 5.37 -9.12 -5.04
N ASP A 247 4.09 -9.00 -4.68
CA ASP A 247 3.69 -8.29 -3.45
C ASP A 247 4.02 -9.15 -2.22
N LEU A 248 5.09 -8.78 -1.50
CA LEU A 248 5.50 -9.49 -0.29
C LEU A 248 4.44 -9.48 0.81
N VAL A 249 3.57 -8.49 0.85
CA VAL A 249 2.42 -8.47 1.77
C VAL A 249 1.56 -9.71 1.54
N ALA A 250 1.19 -9.97 0.29
CA ALA A 250 0.36 -11.12 -0.07
C ALA A 250 1.15 -12.44 0.04
N VAL A 251 2.41 -12.46 -0.36
CA VAL A 251 3.27 -13.65 -0.27
C VAL A 251 3.44 -14.12 1.17
N MET A 252 3.88 -13.23 2.08
CA MET A 252 4.11 -13.54 3.49
C MET A 252 2.83 -14.01 4.18
N ALA A 253 1.71 -13.31 3.96
CA ALA A 253 0.44 -13.68 4.57
C ALA A 253 -0.06 -15.05 4.07
N ASN A 254 0.07 -15.36 2.78
CA ASN A 254 -0.31 -16.66 2.25
C ASN A 254 0.59 -17.78 2.80
N LEU A 255 1.90 -17.58 2.85
CA LEU A 255 2.82 -18.57 3.42
C LEU A 255 2.52 -18.82 4.89
N GLN A 256 2.38 -17.77 5.70
CA GLN A 256 2.20 -17.92 7.15
C GLN A 256 0.82 -18.48 7.54
N PHE A 257 -0.26 -18.11 6.85
CA PHE A 257 -1.61 -18.47 7.28
C PHE A 257 -2.25 -19.61 6.48
N LYS A 258 -1.76 -19.89 5.26
CA LYS A 258 -2.34 -20.91 4.37
C LYS A 258 -1.45 -22.13 4.18
N LYS A 259 -0.13 -21.99 4.33
CA LYS A 259 0.85 -23.04 4.08
C LYS A 259 1.47 -23.53 5.40
N LYS A 260 0.82 -24.50 6.04
CA LYS A 260 1.20 -25.00 7.40
C LYS A 260 2.56 -25.70 7.46
N ASP A 261 3.09 -26.15 6.34
CA ASP A 261 4.35 -26.87 6.26
C ASP A 261 5.57 -25.94 6.10
N TYR A 262 5.32 -24.63 6.05
CA TYR A 262 6.36 -23.62 5.88
C TYR A 262 6.44 -22.68 7.09
N ARG A 263 7.69 -22.32 7.43
CA ARG A 263 8.00 -21.27 8.41
C ARG A 263 8.54 -20.06 7.68
N VAL A 264 8.01 -18.88 7.94
CA VAL A 264 8.49 -17.60 7.40
C VAL A 264 8.84 -16.63 8.52
N LEU A 265 9.68 -15.65 8.24
CA LEU A 265 10.05 -14.55 9.14
C LEU A 265 10.54 -15.00 10.52
N GLY A 266 11.21 -16.16 10.62
CA GLY A 266 11.65 -16.69 11.90
C GLY A 266 10.54 -16.93 12.92
N GLY A 267 9.25 -16.87 12.51
CA GLY A 267 8.08 -16.98 13.37
C GLY A 267 7.58 -15.64 13.94
N HIS A 268 8.07 -14.51 13.44
CA HIS A 268 7.55 -13.19 13.79
C HIS A 268 6.07 -13.06 13.39
N SER A 269 5.33 -12.24 14.15
CA SER A 269 3.92 -11.94 13.87
C SER A 269 3.79 -10.94 12.72
N LEU A 270 2.73 -11.08 11.94
CA LEU A 270 2.36 -10.12 10.89
C LEU A 270 1.38 -9.02 11.35
N THR A 271 1.17 -8.86 12.67
CA THR A 271 0.21 -7.88 13.21
C THR A 271 0.54 -6.42 12.85
N HIS A 272 1.77 -6.11 12.43
CA HIS A 272 2.19 -4.79 11.95
C HIS A 272 2.25 -4.68 10.42
N LEU A 273 1.76 -5.70 9.68
CA LEU A 273 1.87 -5.72 8.21
C LEU A 273 1.07 -4.59 7.54
N THR A 274 -0.13 -4.29 8.05
CA THR A 274 -0.96 -3.18 7.55
C THR A 274 -0.29 -1.82 7.78
N GLU A 275 0.32 -1.62 8.94
CA GLU A 275 1.08 -0.41 9.26
C GLU A 275 2.29 -0.24 8.34
N LEU A 276 3.08 -1.31 8.14
CA LEU A 276 4.23 -1.30 7.23
C LEU A 276 3.80 -0.98 5.80
N SER A 277 2.74 -1.63 5.29
CA SER A 277 2.21 -1.37 3.96
C SER A 277 1.85 0.10 3.76
N ARG A 278 1.11 0.68 4.71
CA ARG A 278 0.74 2.11 4.68
C ARG A 278 1.96 3.01 4.72
N TYR A 279 2.90 2.72 5.61
CA TYR A 279 4.12 3.49 5.75
C TYR A 279 4.93 3.55 4.44
N VAL A 280 5.08 2.41 3.76
CA VAL A 280 5.80 2.36 2.47
C VAL A 280 5.07 3.15 1.40
N TYR A 281 3.72 3.06 1.29
CA TYR A 281 2.94 3.87 0.35
C TYR A 281 3.10 5.37 0.61
N GLU A 282 2.98 5.80 1.87
CA GLU A 282 3.09 7.21 2.27
C GLU A 282 4.50 7.76 1.99
N THR A 283 5.52 7.00 2.38
CA THR A 283 6.93 7.38 2.16
C THR A 283 7.28 7.44 0.68
N ALA A 284 6.73 6.54 -0.14
CA ALA A 284 6.90 6.52 -1.59
C ALA A 284 6.00 7.55 -2.32
N ASN A 285 5.16 8.30 -1.60
CA ASN A 285 4.18 9.23 -2.16
C ASN A 285 3.20 8.57 -3.15
N LEU A 286 2.83 7.33 -2.88
CA LEU A 286 1.89 6.55 -3.69
C LEU A 286 0.50 6.50 -3.04
N GLN A 287 -0.54 6.36 -3.87
CA GLN A 287 -1.90 6.19 -3.38
C GLN A 287 -2.12 4.80 -2.78
N LEU A 288 -2.70 4.75 -1.58
CA LEU A 288 -3.10 3.52 -0.91
C LEU A 288 -4.15 2.75 -1.74
N ARG A 289 -3.86 1.50 -2.07
CA ARG A 289 -4.80 0.62 -2.78
C ARG A 289 -5.84 0.06 -1.80
N SER A 290 -7.06 0.59 -1.81
CA SER A 290 -8.13 0.13 -0.92
C SER A 290 -8.43 -1.36 -1.05
N GLY A 291 -8.37 -1.92 -2.26
CA GLY A 291 -8.61 -3.34 -2.55
C GLY A 291 -7.37 -4.23 -2.44
N GLN A 292 -6.25 -3.77 -1.87
CA GLN A 292 -5.07 -4.61 -1.72
C GLN A 292 -5.36 -5.79 -0.78
N PRO A 293 -5.02 -7.03 -1.17
CA PRO A 293 -5.21 -8.19 -0.32
C PRO A 293 -4.59 -8.02 1.07
N PHE A 294 -5.26 -8.50 2.09
CA PHE A 294 -4.88 -8.51 3.52
C PHE A 294 -4.83 -7.13 4.19
N VAL A 295 -4.25 -6.11 3.59
CA VAL A 295 -3.93 -4.82 4.26
C VAL A 295 -4.78 -3.64 3.80
N GLY A 296 -5.43 -3.74 2.65
CA GLY A 296 -6.28 -2.67 2.12
C GLY A 296 -7.53 -2.43 2.96
N LYS A 297 -8.04 -1.20 2.96
CA LYS A 297 -9.29 -0.83 3.68
C LYS A 297 -10.49 -1.69 3.30
N SER A 298 -10.53 -2.21 2.06
CA SER A 298 -11.63 -3.04 1.56
C SER A 298 -11.41 -4.55 1.73
N ALA A 299 -10.22 -4.98 2.17
CA ALA A 299 -9.87 -6.40 2.26
C ALA A 299 -10.81 -7.21 3.17
N PHE A 300 -11.36 -6.58 4.21
CA PHE A 300 -12.30 -7.17 5.16
C PHE A 300 -13.55 -6.28 5.33
N ALA A 301 -13.98 -5.64 4.24
CA ALA A 301 -15.17 -4.80 4.22
C ALA A 301 -16.37 -5.57 3.65
N HIS A 302 -17.49 -5.56 4.36
CA HIS A 302 -18.72 -6.25 4.00
C HIS A 302 -19.85 -5.26 3.76
N LYS A 303 -20.49 -5.34 2.58
CA LYS A 303 -21.57 -4.45 2.14
C LYS A 303 -22.92 -5.17 2.04
N GLY A 304 -22.95 -6.35 1.45
CA GLY A 304 -24.19 -7.10 1.21
C GLY A 304 -24.85 -7.57 2.50
N GLY A 305 -26.16 -7.32 2.68
CA GLY A 305 -26.89 -7.64 3.91
C GLY A 305 -26.82 -9.12 4.32
N MET A 306 -26.85 -10.06 3.37
CA MET A 306 -26.67 -11.49 3.65
C MET A 306 -25.25 -11.81 4.15
N HIS A 307 -24.22 -11.18 3.58
CA HIS A 307 -22.83 -11.35 4.00
C HIS A 307 -22.64 -10.85 5.43
N VAL A 308 -23.12 -9.64 5.73
CA VAL A 308 -23.03 -9.04 7.08
C VAL A 308 -23.76 -9.90 8.11
N HIS A 309 -24.97 -10.39 7.77
CA HIS A 309 -25.71 -11.28 8.67
C HIS A 309 -24.94 -12.56 8.98
N ALA A 310 -24.30 -13.17 7.99
CA ALA A 310 -23.54 -14.39 8.18
C ALA A 310 -22.22 -14.15 8.95
N VAL A 311 -21.47 -13.08 8.61
CA VAL A 311 -20.22 -12.70 9.29
C VAL A 311 -20.45 -12.40 10.76
N ASN A 312 -21.56 -11.71 11.11
CA ASN A 312 -21.91 -11.41 12.50
C ASN A 312 -22.22 -12.68 13.32
N LYS A 313 -22.68 -13.76 12.67
CA LYS A 313 -22.84 -15.07 13.33
C LYS A 313 -21.53 -15.84 13.40
N PHE A 314 -20.82 -15.92 12.26
CA PHE A 314 -19.58 -16.68 12.13
C PHE A 314 -18.68 -16.00 11.09
N ALA A 315 -17.62 -15.34 11.54
CA ALA A 315 -16.69 -14.59 10.70
C ALA A 315 -16.16 -15.39 9.50
N HIS A 316 -15.79 -16.65 9.71
CA HIS A 316 -15.21 -17.54 8.69
C HIS A 316 -16.16 -17.87 7.52
N THR A 317 -17.42 -17.44 7.55
CA THR A 317 -18.36 -17.65 6.43
C THR A 317 -18.02 -16.79 5.21
N TYR A 318 -17.42 -15.63 5.42
CA TYR A 318 -17.02 -14.70 4.36
C TYR A 318 -15.62 -14.09 4.57
N GLU A 319 -14.93 -14.49 5.63
CA GLU A 319 -13.54 -14.07 5.87
C GLU A 319 -12.63 -15.30 5.86
N HIS A 320 -11.62 -15.25 5.02
CA HIS A 320 -10.67 -16.35 4.88
C HIS A 320 -9.65 -16.43 6.02
N MET A 321 -9.60 -15.40 6.88
CA MET A 321 -8.78 -15.29 8.09
C MET A 321 -9.27 -14.15 8.98
N ASP A 322 -8.80 -14.12 10.22
CA ASP A 322 -9.00 -12.99 11.14
C ASP A 322 -8.14 -11.78 10.70
N PRO A 323 -8.74 -10.61 10.40
CA PRO A 323 -8.02 -9.40 10.00
C PRO A 323 -6.99 -8.91 11.02
N ALA A 324 -7.22 -9.10 12.32
CA ALA A 324 -6.29 -8.68 13.38
C ALA A 324 -4.90 -9.32 13.24
N LYS A 325 -4.80 -10.50 12.61
CA LYS A 325 -3.53 -11.20 12.38
C LYS A 325 -2.57 -10.45 11.45
N VAL A 326 -3.09 -9.51 10.65
CA VAL A 326 -2.30 -8.64 9.76
C VAL A 326 -2.41 -7.16 10.16
N GLY A 327 -2.96 -6.86 11.34
CA GLY A 327 -3.17 -5.50 11.83
C GLY A 327 -4.25 -4.73 11.06
N ASN A 328 -5.18 -5.44 10.45
CA ASN A 328 -6.35 -4.86 9.79
C ASN A 328 -7.61 -5.10 10.64
N GLU A 329 -8.74 -4.54 10.23
CA GLU A 329 -10.02 -4.63 10.93
C GLU A 329 -11.16 -4.98 9.97
N ARG A 330 -12.21 -5.60 10.54
CA ARG A 330 -13.47 -5.81 9.82
C ARG A 330 -14.20 -4.49 9.74
N ARG A 331 -14.79 -4.22 8.56
CA ARG A 331 -15.64 -3.04 8.34
C ARG A 331 -16.99 -3.45 7.76
N ILE A 332 -18.04 -2.94 8.38
CA ILE A 332 -19.39 -3.09 7.86
C ILE A 332 -19.77 -1.79 7.17
N LEU A 333 -20.10 -1.90 5.87
CA LEU A 333 -20.43 -0.75 5.04
C LEU A 333 -21.95 -0.61 4.93
N VAL A 334 -22.42 0.63 4.87
CA VAL A 334 -23.83 0.96 4.69
C VAL A 334 -24.06 1.55 3.30
N SER A 335 -25.08 1.05 2.62
CA SER A 335 -25.52 1.56 1.32
C SER A 335 -26.98 1.15 1.07
N GLU A 336 -27.55 1.57 -0.04
CA GLU A 336 -28.86 1.12 -0.53
C GLU A 336 -29.03 -0.41 -0.60
N LEU A 337 -27.91 -1.14 -0.77
CA LEU A 337 -27.88 -2.60 -0.79
C LEU A 337 -27.77 -3.22 0.62
N SER A 338 -27.68 -2.40 1.64
CA SER A 338 -27.57 -2.87 3.02
C SER A 338 -28.92 -3.38 3.52
N GLY A 339 -28.86 -4.50 4.22
CA GLY A 339 -30.01 -4.99 4.97
C GLY A 339 -30.08 -4.40 6.37
N ARG A 340 -31.17 -4.68 7.09
CA ARG A 340 -31.32 -4.32 8.51
C ARG A 340 -30.13 -4.75 9.37
N SER A 341 -29.49 -5.87 9.01
CA SER A 341 -28.31 -6.41 9.73
C SER A 341 -27.12 -5.47 9.74
N ASN A 342 -26.90 -4.70 8.66
CA ASN A 342 -25.80 -3.71 8.58
C ASN A 342 -26.08 -2.55 9.51
N ILE A 343 -27.31 -2.00 9.46
CA ILE A 343 -27.74 -0.90 10.33
C ILE A 343 -27.69 -1.35 11.79
N ALA A 344 -28.22 -2.54 12.11
CA ALA A 344 -28.23 -3.11 13.46
C ALA A 344 -26.80 -3.26 14.03
N ALA A 345 -25.86 -3.75 13.23
CA ALA A 345 -24.47 -3.89 13.68
C ALA A 345 -23.86 -2.53 14.07
N LEU A 346 -24.07 -1.49 13.26
CA LEU A 346 -23.50 -0.15 13.50
C LEU A 346 -24.23 0.58 14.64
N THR A 347 -25.56 0.45 14.75
CA THR A 347 -26.31 1.05 15.87
C THR A 347 -25.98 0.37 17.19
N GLN A 348 -25.72 -0.93 17.20
CA GLN A 348 -25.33 -1.68 18.40
C GLN A 348 -23.92 -1.28 18.90
N GLU A 349 -22.96 -1.06 17.99
CA GLU A 349 -21.63 -0.55 18.37
C GLU A 349 -21.70 0.82 19.03
N GLN A 350 -22.69 1.65 18.65
CA GLN A 350 -22.90 2.99 19.18
C GLN A 350 -23.86 3.03 20.39
N GLY A 351 -24.35 1.87 20.84
CA GLY A 351 -25.33 1.80 21.95
C GLY A 351 -26.68 2.42 21.63
N LEU A 352 -27.07 2.49 20.34
CA LEU A 352 -28.30 3.11 19.86
C LEU A 352 -29.45 2.08 19.78
N PRO A 353 -30.73 2.54 19.79
CA PRO A 353 -31.87 1.65 19.62
C PRO A 353 -31.77 0.83 18.32
N SER A 354 -32.01 -0.46 18.43
CA SER A 354 -31.92 -1.41 17.32
C SER A 354 -33.21 -2.22 17.11
N ASP A 355 -34.36 -1.66 17.57
CA ASP A 355 -35.66 -2.24 17.29
C ASP A 355 -35.99 -2.15 15.78
N ARG A 356 -36.93 -3.02 15.36
CA ARG A 356 -37.24 -3.19 13.93
C ARG A 356 -37.73 -1.92 13.25
N GLU A 357 -38.55 -1.13 13.92
CA GLU A 357 -39.16 0.07 13.36
C GLU A 357 -38.10 1.15 13.14
N THR A 358 -37.21 1.35 14.11
CA THR A 358 -36.07 2.27 14.02
C THR A 358 -35.12 1.86 12.89
N LEU A 359 -34.77 0.57 12.77
CA LEU A 359 -33.89 0.08 11.70
C LEU A 359 -34.51 0.27 10.31
N ASP A 360 -35.81 0.00 10.15
CA ASP A 360 -36.52 0.21 8.88
C ASP A 360 -36.60 1.70 8.51
N SER A 361 -36.78 2.60 9.49
CA SER A 361 -36.76 4.05 9.27
C SER A 361 -35.38 4.55 8.81
N ILE A 362 -34.30 4.12 9.47
CA ILE A 362 -32.93 4.49 9.08
C ILE A 362 -32.62 3.98 7.66
N LEU A 363 -33.00 2.74 7.36
CA LEU A 363 -32.77 2.14 6.04
C LEU A 363 -33.52 2.92 4.94
N ALA A 364 -34.78 3.30 5.19
CA ALA A 364 -35.58 4.07 4.24
C ALA A 364 -34.93 5.45 3.95
N GLU A 365 -34.41 6.12 4.99
CA GLU A 365 -33.75 7.42 4.82
C GLU A 365 -32.39 7.27 4.08
N VAL A 366 -31.61 6.22 4.36
CA VAL A 366 -30.38 5.90 3.61
C VAL A 366 -30.70 5.72 2.13
N VAL A 367 -31.67 4.84 1.80
CA VAL A 367 -32.08 4.60 0.40
C VAL A 367 -32.55 5.87 -0.27
N SER A 368 -33.38 6.69 0.41
CA SER A 368 -33.85 7.97 -0.12
C SER A 368 -32.71 8.93 -0.45
N LYS A 369 -31.73 9.05 0.45
CA LYS A 369 -30.58 9.93 0.25
C LYS A 369 -29.63 9.41 -0.82
N GLU A 370 -29.35 8.10 -0.86
CA GLU A 370 -28.48 7.51 -1.88
C GLU A 370 -29.08 7.63 -3.30
N ASN A 371 -30.38 7.53 -3.45
CA ASN A 371 -31.08 7.84 -4.70
C ASN A 371 -30.91 9.31 -5.14
N ARG A 372 -30.65 10.20 -4.19
CA ARG A 372 -30.33 11.62 -4.47
C ARG A 372 -28.84 11.85 -4.73
N GLY A 373 -27.99 10.85 -4.64
CA GLY A 373 -26.57 10.90 -4.94
C GLY A 373 -25.63 10.87 -3.73
N PHE A 374 -26.14 10.74 -2.50
CA PHE A 374 -25.31 10.51 -1.32
C PHE A 374 -24.62 9.15 -1.41
N GLN A 375 -23.56 8.95 -0.64
CA GLN A 375 -22.84 7.67 -0.52
C GLN A 375 -22.27 7.55 0.89
N PHE A 376 -23.02 6.92 1.78
CA PHE A 376 -22.67 6.84 3.20
C PHE A 376 -21.51 5.88 3.50
N GLU A 377 -21.23 4.94 2.58
CA GLU A 377 -20.07 4.04 2.66
C GLU A 377 -18.73 4.77 2.85
N ALA A 378 -18.63 6.00 2.32
CA ALA A 378 -17.45 6.85 2.42
C ALA A 378 -17.67 8.09 3.29
N ALA A 379 -18.70 8.10 4.16
CA ALA A 379 -19.10 9.26 4.93
C ALA A 379 -19.69 8.86 6.30
N GLU A 380 -18.90 8.18 7.10
CA GLU A 380 -19.28 7.64 8.40
C GLU A 380 -19.78 8.71 9.37
N GLY A 381 -19.22 9.91 9.34
CA GLY A 381 -19.68 11.02 10.15
C GLY A 381 -21.09 11.50 9.78
N SER A 382 -21.41 11.64 8.48
CA SER A 382 -22.76 11.98 8.04
C SER A 382 -23.77 10.86 8.29
N PHE A 383 -23.32 9.58 8.21
CA PHE A 383 -24.16 8.44 8.55
C PHE A 383 -24.53 8.44 10.05
N ASP A 384 -23.56 8.64 10.94
CA ASP A 384 -23.78 8.73 12.38
C ASP A 384 -24.82 9.82 12.71
N LEU A 385 -24.66 11.00 12.13
CA LEU A 385 -25.62 12.10 12.31
C LEU A 385 -27.01 11.77 11.75
N LEU A 386 -27.09 11.04 10.63
CA LEU A 386 -28.36 10.57 10.07
C LEU A 386 -29.05 9.62 11.06
N VAL A 387 -28.33 8.65 11.61
CA VAL A 387 -28.86 7.72 12.61
C VAL A 387 -29.36 8.48 13.83
N LYS A 388 -28.60 9.43 14.36
CA LYS A 388 -29.02 10.29 15.50
C LYS A 388 -30.27 11.09 15.18
N ARG A 389 -30.42 11.59 13.95
CA ARG A 389 -31.65 12.27 13.50
C ARG A 389 -32.87 11.34 13.48
N CYS A 390 -32.71 10.12 12.94
CA CYS A 390 -33.78 9.12 12.88
C CYS A 390 -34.19 8.61 14.27
N THR A 391 -33.27 8.55 15.23
CA THR A 391 -33.51 8.08 16.60
C THR A 391 -33.93 9.19 17.58
N GLY A 392 -34.03 10.46 17.12
CA GLY A 392 -34.37 11.59 17.96
C GLY A 392 -33.24 12.02 18.93
N GLN A 393 -32.05 11.49 18.78
CA GLN A 393 -30.89 11.81 19.63
C GLN A 393 -30.04 12.98 19.09
N TYR A 394 -30.34 13.44 17.87
CA TYR A 394 -29.64 14.57 17.28
C TYR A 394 -30.09 15.87 17.92
N GLN A 395 -29.17 16.58 18.53
CA GLN A 395 -29.37 17.94 19.04
C GLN A 395 -28.37 18.86 18.33
N PRO A 396 -28.84 19.79 17.47
CA PRO A 396 -27.95 20.67 16.75
C PRO A 396 -27.24 21.63 17.73
N HIS A 397 -25.94 21.76 17.57
CA HIS A 397 -25.12 22.69 18.35
C HIS A 397 -25.26 24.12 17.85
N PHE A 398 -25.64 24.28 16.57
CA PHE A 398 -25.95 25.57 15.95
C PHE A 398 -26.97 25.40 14.83
N GLN A 399 -27.58 26.49 14.44
CA GLN A 399 -28.51 26.53 13.31
C GLN A 399 -28.08 27.61 12.31
N THR A 400 -27.86 27.18 11.05
CA THR A 400 -27.61 28.12 9.94
C THR A 400 -28.86 28.91 9.62
N ILE A 401 -28.79 30.25 9.72
CA ILE A 401 -29.86 31.14 9.33
C ILE A 401 -29.69 31.58 7.88
N LYS A 402 -28.47 31.98 7.51
CA LYS A 402 -28.10 32.40 6.16
C LYS A 402 -26.60 32.31 5.97
N TYR A 403 -26.18 31.97 4.78
CA TYR A 403 -24.81 32.19 4.32
C TYR A 403 -24.78 32.77 2.92
N GLN A 404 -23.72 33.49 2.60
CA GLN A 404 -23.46 34.08 1.29
C GLN A 404 -21.97 33.97 1.01
N VAL A 405 -21.62 33.57 -0.21
CA VAL A 405 -20.25 33.48 -0.66
C VAL A 405 -20.10 34.35 -1.91
N LEU A 406 -19.10 35.19 -1.90
CA LEU A 406 -18.69 36.01 -3.03
C LEU A 406 -17.32 35.48 -3.49
N ALA A 407 -17.19 35.21 -4.77
CA ALA A 407 -15.92 34.83 -5.37
C ALA A 407 -15.69 35.71 -6.60
N GLY A 408 -14.50 36.25 -6.75
CA GLY A 408 -14.14 37.11 -7.86
C GLY A 408 -12.64 37.29 -7.97
N ASP A 409 -12.22 37.89 -9.08
CA ASP A 409 -10.84 38.36 -9.27
C ASP A 409 -10.74 39.79 -8.75
N ILE A 410 -9.67 40.04 -8.01
CA ILE A 410 -9.25 41.42 -7.72
C ILE A 410 -8.33 41.86 -8.85
N GLU A 411 -8.64 42.95 -9.53
CA GLU A 411 -7.76 43.63 -10.52
C GLU A 411 -6.52 44.23 -9.83
N ALA A 412 -5.70 43.41 -9.19
CA ALA A 412 -4.42 43.82 -8.64
C ALA A 412 -3.32 42.88 -9.13
N GLN A 413 -2.14 43.42 -9.34
CA GLN A 413 -0.97 42.83 -10.01
C GLN A 413 -0.42 41.51 -9.44
N GLU A 414 -1.11 40.90 -8.47
CA GLU A 414 -0.84 39.55 -7.95
C GLU A 414 -2.16 38.77 -7.89
N ALA A 415 -2.42 37.98 -8.92
CA ALA A 415 -3.65 37.21 -9.08
C ALA A 415 -3.70 36.06 -8.06
N HIS A 416 -4.31 36.27 -6.91
CA HIS A 416 -4.78 35.19 -6.03
C HIS A 416 -6.30 35.12 -6.11
N ALA A 417 -6.84 33.92 -6.37
CA ALA A 417 -8.27 33.66 -6.29
C ALA A 417 -8.75 34.05 -4.88
N TYR A 418 -9.73 34.93 -4.82
CA TYR A 418 -10.25 35.51 -3.59
C TYR A 418 -11.70 35.12 -3.40
N ALA A 419 -12.06 34.74 -2.19
CA ALA A 419 -13.44 34.48 -1.82
C ALA A 419 -13.75 35.09 -0.44
N GLU A 420 -14.94 35.68 -0.30
CA GLU A 420 -15.50 36.13 0.97
C GLU A 420 -16.72 35.30 1.34
N ALA A 421 -16.84 34.90 2.59
CA ALA A 421 -18.06 34.30 3.13
C ALA A 421 -18.63 35.14 4.25
N ILE A 422 -19.96 35.39 4.20
CA ILE A 422 -20.73 36.01 5.28
C ILE A 422 -21.69 34.96 5.81
N LEU A 423 -21.61 34.70 7.10
CA LEU A 423 -22.39 33.66 7.77
C LEU A 423 -23.23 34.26 8.90
N LYS A 424 -24.50 33.87 8.94
CA LYS A 424 -25.41 34.15 10.07
C LYS A 424 -25.87 32.82 10.65
N VAL A 425 -25.51 32.57 11.91
CA VAL A 425 -25.86 31.33 12.64
C VAL A 425 -26.44 31.68 14.01
N GLN A 426 -27.33 30.84 14.48
CA GLN A 426 -27.78 30.84 15.88
C GLN A 426 -27.00 29.79 16.65
N VAL A 427 -26.35 30.19 17.74
CA VAL A 427 -25.62 29.32 18.64
C VAL A 427 -26.18 29.51 20.03
N LYS A 428 -26.87 28.50 20.57
CA LYS A 428 -27.68 28.63 21.80
C LYS A 428 -28.69 29.79 21.66
N ASP A 429 -28.63 30.76 22.53
CA ASP A 429 -29.55 31.93 22.54
C ASP A 429 -28.96 33.14 21.79
N LYS A 430 -27.82 33.01 21.13
CA LYS A 430 -27.14 34.11 20.45
C LYS A 430 -27.13 33.94 18.94
N VAL A 431 -27.41 35.03 18.23
CA VAL A 431 -27.22 35.10 16.78
C VAL A 431 -25.84 35.71 16.50
N MET A 432 -25.02 34.97 15.83
CA MET A 432 -23.69 35.40 15.37
C MET A 432 -23.73 35.76 13.90
N VAL A 433 -23.04 36.83 13.53
CA VAL A 433 -22.85 37.24 12.14
C VAL A 433 -21.34 37.45 11.97
N GLU A 434 -20.74 36.59 11.17
CA GLU A 434 -19.30 36.61 10.94
C GLU A 434 -18.98 36.64 9.45
N ALA A 435 -17.84 37.25 9.11
CA ALA A 435 -17.31 37.28 7.78
C ALA A 435 -15.84 36.79 7.79
N ALA A 436 -15.45 36.10 6.73
CA ALA A 436 -14.08 35.70 6.53
C ALA A 436 -13.71 35.73 5.05
N GLU A 437 -12.43 36.02 4.81
CA GLU A 437 -11.76 35.89 3.53
C GLU A 437 -11.03 34.57 3.47
N GLY A 438 -10.88 34.00 2.26
CA GLY A 438 -10.17 32.74 2.05
C GLY A 438 -9.63 32.62 0.64
N HIS A 439 -8.70 31.66 0.44
CA HIS A 439 -8.14 31.34 -0.87
C HIS A 439 -9.15 30.70 -1.84
N GLY A 440 -10.35 30.41 -1.35
CA GLY A 440 -11.47 29.88 -2.13
C GLY A 440 -12.75 29.79 -1.29
N PRO A 441 -13.90 29.49 -1.94
CA PRO A 441 -15.22 29.51 -1.29
C PRO A 441 -15.34 28.65 -0.04
N VAL A 442 -14.77 27.43 -0.07
CA VAL A 442 -14.86 26.48 1.05
C VAL A 442 -14.02 26.95 2.23
N ASN A 443 -12.81 27.46 1.96
CA ASN A 443 -11.95 27.99 3.01
C ASN A 443 -12.60 29.22 3.68
N ALA A 444 -13.14 30.15 2.91
CA ALA A 444 -13.85 31.31 3.46
C ALA A 444 -15.04 30.88 4.33
N MET A 445 -15.82 29.88 3.91
CA MET A 445 -16.94 29.33 4.68
C MET A 445 -16.51 28.67 5.98
N ASP A 446 -15.43 27.87 5.95
CA ASP A 446 -14.88 27.20 7.15
C ASP A 446 -14.38 28.24 8.16
N ASP A 447 -13.64 29.26 7.69
CA ASP A 447 -13.11 30.31 8.55
C ASP A 447 -14.22 31.17 9.16
N ALA A 448 -15.28 31.52 8.41
CA ALA A 448 -16.45 32.23 8.94
C ALA A 448 -17.19 31.37 9.98
N LEU A 449 -17.37 30.08 9.72
CA LEU A 449 -18.03 29.15 10.64
C LEU A 449 -17.21 28.99 11.93
N ARG A 450 -15.91 28.84 11.84
CA ARG A 450 -15.01 28.77 13.00
C ARG A 450 -15.05 30.04 13.83
N LYS A 451 -15.00 31.21 13.21
CA LYS A 451 -15.14 32.51 13.92
C LYS A 451 -16.42 32.57 14.73
N ALA A 452 -17.54 32.10 14.17
CA ALA A 452 -18.83 32.10 14.84
C ALA A 452 -18.90 31.08 16.01
N LEU A 453 -18.28 29.91 15.88
CA LEU A 453 -18.47 28.78 16.79
C LEU A 453 -17.40 28.66 17.88
N LEU A 454 -16.16 29.05 17.62
CA LEU A 454 -15.03 28.90 18.56
C LEU A 454 -15.29 29.56 19.94
N PRO A 455 -15.94 30.70 20.06
CA PRO A 455 -16.27 31.29 21.37
C PRO A 455 -17.16 30.39 22.25
N PHE A 456 -17.93 29.48 21.64
CA PHE A 456 -18.82 28.55 22.33
C PHE A 456 -18.28 27.13 22.42
N TYR A 457 -17.43 26.73 21.45
CA TYR A 457 -16.92 25.38 21.26
C TYR A 457 -15.42 25.40 20.98
N PRO A 458 -14.55 25.67 21.98
CA PRO A 458 -13.10 25.78 21.80
C PRO A 458 -12.45 24.50 21.26
N GLN A 459 -13.08 23.33 21.46
CA GLN A 459 -12.60 22.04 20.96
C GLN A 459 -12.51 21.95 19.43
N LEU A 460 -13.16 22.86 18.70
CA LEU A 460 -13.02 22.97 17.24
C LEU A 460 -11.63 23.43 16.79
N ASN A 461 -10.79 23.99 17.68
CA ASN A 461 -9.41 24.34 17.36
C ASN A 461 -8.55 23.12 16.95
N SER A 462 -8.86 21.95 17.50
CA SER A 462 -8.12 20.71 17.15
C SER A 462 -8.58 20.09 15.83
N MET A 463 -9.70 20.55 15.26
CA MET A 463 -10.24 20.02 14.01
C MET A 463 -9.57 20.67 12.81
N ARG A 464 -9.13 19.85 11.86
CA ARG A 464 -8.58 20.30 10.57
C ARG A 464 -9.19 19.49 9.42
N LEU A 465 -9.38 20.14 8.28
CA LEU A 465 -9.71 19.49 7.02
C LEU A 465 -8.42 18.88 6.44
N ILE A 466 -8.46 17.60 6.05
CA ILE A 466 -7.30 16.89 5.50
C ILE A 466 -7.50 16.45 4.04
N ASP A 467 -8.77 16.31 3.59
CA ASP A 467 -9.05 15.98 2.18
C ASP A 467 -10.40 16.58 1.77
N PHE A 468 -10.48 16.99 0.51
CA PHE A 468 -11.68 17.57 -0.11
C PHE A 468 -11.84 17.05 -1.52
N LYS A 469 -12.90 16.26 -1.77
CA LYS A 469 -13.17 15.64 -3.06
C LYS A 469 -14.51 16.03 -3.62
N VAL A 470 -14.53 16.43 -4.88
CA VAL A 470 -15.73 16.81 -5.62
C VAL A 470 -15.95 15.82 -6.77
N ARG A 471 -17.20 15.36 -6.93
CA ARG A 471 -17.57 14.45 -8.00
C ARG A 471 -18.93 14.80 -8.59
N VAL A 472 -19.04 14.78 -9.91
CA VAL A 472 -20.32 14.86 -10.62
C VAL A 472 -21.03 13.52 -10.50
N VAL A 473 -22.30 13.52 -10.08
CA VAL A 473 -23.09 12.30 -9.84
C VAL A 473 -23.86 11.86 -11.09
N ASN A 474 -24.51 12.84 -11.78
CA ASN A 474 -25.30 12.57 -12.98
C ASN A 474 -24.79 13.43 -14.15
N GLY A 475 -23.71 13.01 -14.78
CA GLY A 475 -23.01 13.76 -15.84
C GLY A 475 -23.88 14.07 -17.08
N GLU A 476 -24.97 13.35 -17.31
CA GLU A 476 -25.90 13.59 -18.41
C GLU A 476 -26.61 14.94 -18.31
N ALA A 477 -26.75 15.50 -17.10
CA ALA A 477 -27.37 16.80 -16.89
C ALA A 477 -26.46 18.01 -17.20
N GLY A 478 -25.23 17.79 -17.67
CA GLY A 478 -24.27 18.85 -18.00
C GLY A 478 -23.96 19.75 -16.79
N THR A 479 -24.07 21.07 -16.98
CA THR A 479 -23.79 22.06 -15.92
C THR A 479 -24.83 22.09 -14.78
N ALA A 480 -26.00 21.45 -14.98
CA ALA A 480 -27.03 21.27 -13.95
C ALA A 480 -26.89 19.92 -13.21
N ALA A 481 -25.78 19.24 -13.39
CA ALA A 481 -25.52 17.97 -12.72
C ALA A 481 -25.40 18.13 -11.20
N ARG A 482 -25.87 17.13 -10.47
CA ARG A 482 -25.64 17.07 -9.03
C ARG A 482 -24.17 16.85 -8.73
N ILE A 483 -23.70 17.58 -7.76
CA ILE A 483 -22.32 17.54 -7.26
C ILE A 483 -22.35 16.86 -5.90
N ARG A 484 -21.46 15.87 -5.74
CA ARG A 484 -21.15 15.25 -4.45
C ARG A 484 -19.84 15.82 -3.93
N VAL A 485 -19.86 16.29 -2.71
CA VAL A 485 -18.69 16.77 -1.98
C VAL A 485 -18.44 15.84 -0.80
N ASN A 486 -17.23 15.29 -0.71
CA ASN A 486 -16.75 14.55 0.46
C ASN A 486 -15.68 15.39 1.15
N ILE A 487 -15.80 15.58 2.46
CA ILE A 487 -14.81 16.21 3.32
C ILE A 487 -14.27 15.17 4.28
N GLU A 488 -12.95 15.04 4.35
CA GLU A 488 -12.27 14.29 5.38
C GLU A 488 -11.67 15.27 6.40
N SER A 489 -12.05 15.12 7.65
CA SER A 489 -11.58 15.95 8.76
C SER A 489 -10.84 15.07 9.77
N ALA A 490 -9.92 15.69 10.52
CA ALA A 490 -9.16 15.03 11.57
C ALA A 490 -9.08 15.90 12.83
N ASP A 491 -8.95 15.25 13.98
CA ASP A 491 -8.45 15.82 15.23
C ASP A 491 -7.19 15.05 15.71
N GLU A 492 -6.79 15.25 16.94
CA GLU A 492 -5.62 14.59 17.56
C GLU A 492 -5.80 13.07 17.70
N HIS A 493 -7.04 12.56 17.67
CA HIS A 493 -7.35 11.17 18.02
C HIS A 493 -7.96 10.36 16.87
N SER A 494 -8.57 11.02 15.87
CA SER A 494 -9.35 10.33 14.84
C SER A 494 -9.54 11.15 13.57
N THR A 495 -9.92 10.43 12.50
CA THR A 495 -10.39 11.00 11.23
C THR A 495 -11.85 10.61 11.00
N TRP A 496 -12.62 11.47 10.33
CA TRP A 496 -13.99 11.17 9.92
C TRP A 496 -14.31 11.83 8.59
N ARG A 497 -15.28 11.27 7.89
CA ARG A 497 -15.72 11.78 6.59
C ARG A 497 -17.16 12.17 6.63
N THR A 498 -17.47 13.26 5.91
CA THR A 498 -18.81 13.79 5.75
C THR A 498 -19.11 14.08 4.29
N ILE A 499 -20.41 14.18 3.95
CA ILE A 499 -20.88 14.27 2.58
C ILE A 499 -21.99 15.30 2.43
N GLY A 500 -21.93 16.05 1.34
CA GLY A 500 -23.02 16.90 0.87
C GLY A 500 -23.32 16.66 -0.60
N VAL A 501 -24.58 16.81 -0.98
CA VAL A 501 -25.03 16.64 -2.37
C VAL A 501 -26.00 17.72 -2.75
N SER A 502 -25.70 18.47 -3.80
CA SER A 502 -26.57 19.52 -4.37
C SER A 502 -26.21 19.74 -5.84
N GLU A 503 -27.06 20.42 -6.58
CA GLU A 503 -26.74 20.98 -7.90
C GLU A 503 -25.82 22.21 -7.78
N ASN A 504 -25.72 22.80 -6.60
CA ASN A 504 -24.82 23.89 -6.27
C ASN A 504 -23.64 23.37 -5.44
N ILE A 505 -22.42 23.49 -5.96
CA ILE A 505 -21.19 23.05 -5.30
C ILE A 505 -20.98 23.72 -3.93
N ILE A 506 -21.37 25.00 -3.79
CA ILE A 506 -21.26 25.75 -2.53
C ILE A 506 -22.19 25.14 -1.49
N GLU A 507 -23.41 24.80 -1.88
CA GLU A 507 -24.37 24.16 -0.99
C GLU A 507 -23.94 22.76 -0.61
N ALA A 508 -23.46 21.95 -1.56
CA ALA A 508 -22.93 20.62 -1.27
C ALA A 508 -21.74 20.68 -0.30
N SER A 509 -20.83 21.64 -0.51
CA SER A 509 -19.69 21.87 0.39
C SER A 509 -20.15 22.30 1.79
N TRP A 510 -21.14 23.19 1.86
CA TRP A 510 -21.70 23.65 3.12
C TRP A 510 -22.36 22.52 3.92
N GLN A 511 -23.13 21.65 3.27
CA GLN A 511 -23.74 20.48 3.91
C GLN A 511 -22.67 19.57 4.52
N ALA A 512 -21.61 19.25 3.76
CA ALA A 512 -20.53 18.41 4.23
C ALA A 512 -19.75 19.06 5.39
N LEU A 513 -19.50 20.37 5.32
CA LEU A 513 -18.79 21.13 6.36
C LEU A 513 -19.58 21.21 7.66
N VAL A 514 -20.89 21.50 7.60
CA VAL A 514 -21.79 21.50 8.76
C VAL A 514 -21.81 20.13 9.43
N ASP A 515 -21.97 19.06 8.66
CA ASP A 515 -21.93 17.70 9.21
C ASP A 515 -20.56 17.38 9.84
N ALA A 516 -19.44 17.88 9.28
CA ALA A 516 -18.12 17.66 9.84
C ALA A 516 -17.94 18.30 11.23
N VAL A 517 -18.44 19.53 11.39
CA VAL A 517 -18.41 20.25 12.66
C VAL A 517 -19.37 19.64 13.67
N GLU A 518 -20.62 19.35 13.27
CA GLU A 518 -21.61 18.72 14.14
C GLU A 518 -21.15 17.35 14.64
N PHE A 519 -20.54 16.52 13.77
CA PHE A 519 -19.99 15.23 14.18
C PHE A 519 -18.91 15.39 15.26
N LYS A 520 -17.97 16.34 15.07
CA LYS A 520 -16.93 16.63 16.08
C LYS A 520 -17.55 17.04 17.43
N LEU A 521 -18.58 17.86 17.41
CA LEU A 521 -19.23 18.37 18.63
C LEU A 521 -20.02 17.26 19.34
N HIS A 522 -20.72 16.40 18.60
CA HIS A 522 -21.44 15.25 19.16
C HIS A 522 -20.48 14.23 19.78
N LYS A 523 -19.35 13.95 19.15
CA LYS A 523 -18.33 13.03 19.66
C LYS A 523 -17.79 13.49 21.03
N THR A 524 -17.46 14.76 21.14
CA THR A 524 -16.89 15.33 22.38
C THR A 524 -17.89 15.37 23.54
N THR A 525 -19.19 15.28 23.25
CA THR A 525 -20.24 15.28 24.28
C THR A 525 -20.44 13.87 24.86
N THR A 526 -20.13 12.83 24.09
CA THR A 526 -20.30 11.41 24.50
C THR A 526 -19.11 10.91 25.37
N ASP A 527 -17.94 11.56 25.26
CA ASP A 527 -16.72 11.22 26.01
C ASP A 527 -16.67 11.92 27.40
N ARG A 528 -17.75 12.56 27.86
CA ARG A 528 -17.95 13.14 29.18
C ARG A 528 -19.03 12.37 29.94
#